data_bd4b531e6a16c2e37e616fa78dd9a2de
#
_entry.id   bd4b531e6a16c2e37e616fa78dd9a2de
#
_cell.length_a   1.000
_cell.length_b   1.000
_cell.length_c   1.000
_cell.angle_alpha   90.00
_cell.angle_beta   90.00
_cell.angle_gamma   90.00
#
_symmetry.space_group_name_H-M   'P 1'
#
loop_
_entity.id
_entity.type
_entity.pdbx_description
1 polymer ?
#
loop_
_entity_poly.entity_id
_entity_poly.type
_entity_poly.pdbx_seq_one_letter_code
_entity_poly.pdbx_strand_id
1 'polypeptide(L)'
;MVAIVDYNMGNLASVFNACKLIGVDAHIVSNPDELKNYGRVILPGVGAFGDAMEHLESTGMKKAVLDFAASGKPIIGICLGMQLLFESSEEFGDHKGLGLIPGKVIAFDKSKMNMEEHKVPHVGWNKLFNKPSPLFNTLTNPYLYFVHSFHAVTDNKYIIGRTHYGYDFTSAVNKDNIYGFQPHPEKSHDNGIQILKNFMEI
;
A
#
# COMPACT_ATOMS: atom_id res chain seq x y z
N MET A 1 6.93 -16.69 -7.88
CA MET A 1 5.61 -16.78 -7.19
C MET A 1 5.45 -15.59 -6.27
N VAL A 2 4.28 -14.96 -6.27
CA VAL A 2 3.88 -13.88 -5.35
C VAL A 2 2.63 -14.29 -4.58
N ALA A 3 2.62 -14.03 -3.26
CA ALA A 3 1.42 -14.18 -2.43
C ALA A 3 0.65 -12.87 -2.38
N ILE A 4 -0.66 -12.94 -2.55
CA ILE A 4 -1.62 -11.88 -2.25
C ILE A 4 -2.28 -12.27 -0.93
N VAL A 5 -2.04 -11.50 0.11
CA VAL A 5 -2.52 -11.82 1.46
C VAL A 5 -4.04 -11.67 1.52
N ASP A 6 -4.71 -12.75 1.91
CA ASP A 6 -6.13 -12.76 2.24
C ASP A 6 -6.32 -12.83 3.76
N TYR A 7 -6.83 -11.76 4.31
CA TYR A 7 -7.20 -11.64 5.72
C TYR A 7 -8.65 -11.14 5.87
N ASN A 8 -9.50 -11.52 4.92
CA ASN A 8 -10.92 -11.15 4.78
C ASN A 8 -11.15 -9.66 4.45
N MET A 9 -10.12 -8.91 4.07
CA MET A 9 -10.20 -7.48 3.73
C MET A 9 -9.37 -7.22 2.47
N GLY A 10 -9.98 -6.72 1.41
CA GLY A 10 -9.22 -6.34 0.21
C GLY A 10 -9.94 -6.66 -1.11
N ASN A 11 -9.55 -5.96 -2.16
CA ASN A 11 -9.99 -6.26 -3.52
C ASN A 11 -9.02 -7.27 -4.16
N LEU A 12 -9.03 -8.50 -3.62
CA LEU A 12 -8.11 -9.57 -4.01
C LEU A 12 -8.19 -9.90 -5.50
N ALA A 13 -9.42 -9.95 -6.04
CA ALA A 13 -9.65 -10.30 -7.43
C ALA A 13 -8.99 -9.32 -8.41
N SER A 14 -9.07 -8.01 -8.14
CA SER A 14 -8.45 -7.00 -9.00
C SER A 14 -6.92 -7.10 -8.99
N VAL A 15 -6.31 -7.29 -7.81
CA VAL A 15 -4.85 -7.47 -7.67
C VAL A 15 -4.40 -8.76 -8.36
N PHE A 16 -5.13 -9.86 -8.13
CA PHE A 16 -4.85 -11.15 -8.78
C PHE A 16 -4.93 -11.06 -10.31
N ASN A 17 -5.98 -10.43 -10.85
CA ASN A 17 -6.15 -10.24 -12.30
C ASN A 17 -5.05 -9.35 -12.89
N ALA A 18 -4.60 -8.32 -12.18
CA ALA A 18 -3.48 -7.48 -12.60
C ALA A 18 -2.16 -8.28 -12.64
N CYS A 19 -1.90 -9.12 -11.64
CA CYS A 19 -0.75 -10.04 -11.64
C CYS A 19 -0.83 -11.05 -12.79
N LYS A 20 -2.00 -11.62 -13.05
CA LYS A 20 -2.22 -12.54 -14.17
C LYS A 20 -1.99 -11.87 -15.54
N LEU A 21 -2.43 -10.61 -15.69
CA LEU A 21 -2.24 -9.85 -16.92
C LEU A 21 -0.75 -9.67 -17.28
N ILE A 22 0.11 -9.54 -16.28
CA ILE A 22 1.56 -9.41 -16.47
C ILE A 22 2.30 -10.76 -16.49
N GLY A 23 1.58 -11.88 -16.51
CA GLY A 23 2.15 -13.23 -16.60
C GLY A 23 2.82 -13.71 -15.31
N VAL A 24 2.47 -13.13 -14.15
CA VAL A 24 3.05 -13.49 -12.85
C VAL A 24 2.24 -14.62 -12.23
N ASP A 25 2.97 -15.62 -11.72
CA ASP A 25 2.41 -16.71 -10.91
C ASP A 25 2.05 -16.18 -9.52
N ALA A 26 0.77 -15.79 -9.38
CA ALA A 26 0.20 -15.16 -8.18
C ALA A 26 -0.82 -16.08 -7.52
N HIS A 27 -0.79 -16.12 -6.18
CA HIS A 27 -1.71 -16.92 -5.38
C HIS A 27 -2.34 -16.08 -4.29
N ILE A 28 -3.64 -16.25 -4.07
CA ILE A 28 -4.35 -15.70 -2.91
C ILE A 28 -4.11 -16.64 -1.74
N VAL A 29 -3.54 -16.12 -0.65
CA VAL A 29 -3.06 -16.91 0.48
C VAL A 29 -3.78 -16.48 1.76
N SER A 30 -4.61 -17.38 2.29
CA SER A 30 -5.33 -17.21 3.56
C SER A 30 -4.72 -18.02 4.71
N ASN A 31 -3.83 -18.99 4.39
CA ASN A 31 -3.12 -19.76 5.41
C ASN A 31 -1.79 -19.06 5.78
N PRO A 32 -1.64 -18.55 7.03
CA PRO A 32 -0.42 -17.86 7.46
C PRO A 32 0.86 -18.69 7.30
N ASP A 33 0.79 -20.01 7.50
CA ASP A 33 1.96 -20.89 7.44
C ASP A 33 2.55 -21.04 6.03
N GLU A 34 1.76 -20.73 5.02
CA GLU A 34 2.17 -20.81 3.61
C GLU A 34 2.95 -19.58 3.15
N LEU A 35 2.78 -18.42 3.80
CA LEU A 35 3.32 -17.15 3.33
C LEU A 35 4.86 -17.19 3.17
N LYS A 36 5.56 -17.90 4.05
CA LYS A 36 7.02 -18.10 4.01
C LYS A 36 7.54 -18.75 2.73
N ASN A 37 6.69 -19.50 2.01
CA ASN A 37 7.06 -20.25 0.81
C ASN A 37 7.15 -19.36 -0.44
N TYR A 38 6.66 -18.12 -0.37
CA TYR A 38 6.65 -17.19 -1.49
C TYR A 38 7.92 -16.34 -1.52
N GLY A 39 8.23 -15.86 -2.72
CA GLY A 39 9.37 -14.94 -2.93
C GLY A 39 9.00 -13.48 -2.69
N ARG A 40 7.73 -13.12 -2.83
CA ARG A 40 7.21 -11.76 -2.67
C ARG A 40 5.82 -11.80 -2.07
N VAL A 41 5.43 -10.69 -1.42
CA VAL A 41 4.10 -10.53 -0.82
C VAL A 41 3.49 -9.21 -1.25
N ILE A 42 2.23 -9.26 -1.63
CA ILE A 42 1.34 -8.10 -1.77
C ILE A 42 0.37 -8.13 -0.58
N LEU A 43 0.35 -7.07 0.21
CA LEU A 43 -0.62 -6.83 1.27
C LEU A 43 -1.66 -5.82 0.75
N PRO A 44 -2.78 -6.26 0.18
CA PRO A 44 -3.85 -5.36 -0.23
C PRO A 44 -4.66 -4.92 0.99
N GLY A 45 -5.53 -3.94 0.83
CA GLY A 45 -6.50 -3.59 1.87
C GLY A 45 -7.50 -2.56 1.40
N VAL A 46 -8.72 -2.71 1.87
CA VAL A 46 -9.82 -1.74 1.74
C VAL A 46 -10.62 -1.74 3.05
N GLY A 47 -11.28 -0.63 3.39
CA GLY A 47 -12.05 -0.48 4.61
C GLY A 47 -11.30 0.31 5.70
N ALA A 48 -11.65 0.08 6.97
CA ALA A 48 -11.11 0.82 8.10
C ALA A 48 -9.83 0.16 8.66
N PHE A 49 -8.90 1.00 9.12
CA PHE A 49 -7.59 0.56 9.63
C PHE A 49 -7.72 -0.39 10.84
N GLY A 50 -8.57 -0.04 11.81
CA GLY A 50 -8.77 -0.84 13.03
C GLY A 50 -9.29 -2.23 12.72
N ASP A 51 -10.33 -2.32 11.86
CA ASP A 51 -10.94 -3.59 11.44
C ASP A 51 -9.91 -4.46 10.71
N ALA A 52 -9.11 -3.85 9.84
CA ALA A 52 -8.06 -4.56 9.11
C ALA A 52 -6.98 -5.15 10.05
N MET A 53 -6.57 -4.41 11.08
CA MET A 53 -5.62 -4.92 12.08
C MET A 53 -6.22 -6.05 12.92
N GLU A 54 -7.51 -5.98 13.27
CA GLU A 54 -8.22 -7.04 13.97
C GLU A 54 -8.30 -8.33 13.12
N HIS A 55 -8.62 -8.19 11.83
CA HIS A 55 -8.63 -9.32 10.90
C HIS A 55 -7.24 -9.94 10.72
N LEU A 56 -6.19 -9.14 10.59
CA LEU A 56 -4.81 -9.64 10.54
C LEU A 56 -4.42 -10.41 11.82
N GLU A 57 -4.86 -9.93 12.99
CA GLU A 57 -4.58 -10.57 14.26
C GLU A 57 -5.35 -11.90 14.40
N SER A 58 -6.67 -11.86 14.18
CA SER A 58 -7.55 -13.01 14.37
C SER A 58 -7.27 -14.17 13.42
N THR A 59 -6.80 -13.88 12.20
CA THR A 59 -6.40 -14.91 11.23
C THR A 59 -4.98 -15.43 11.46
N GLY A 60 -4.19 -14.82 12.34
CA GLY A 60 -2.75 -15.11 12.51
C GLY A 60 -1.87 -14.53 11.40
N MET A 61 -2.44 -13.87 10.42
CA MET A 61 -1.73 -13.34 9.26
C MET A 61 -0.79 -12.18 9.65
N LYS A 62 -1.10 -11.44 10.73
CA LYS A 62 -0.21 -10.40 11.26
C LYS A 62 1.18 -10.93 11.53
N LYS A 63 1.29 -12.04 12.29
CA LYS A 63 2.59 -12.65 12.58
C LYS A 63 3.29 -13.11 11.32
N ALA A 64 2.58 -13.75 10.40
CA ALA A 64 3.16 -14.25 9.15
C ALA A 64 3.71 -13.11 8.26
N VAL A 65 3.02 -11.97 8.19
CA VAL A 65 3.47 -10.78 7.47
C VAL A 65 4.72 -10.18 8.13
N LEU A 66 4.76 -10.08 9.46
CA LEU A 66 5.93 -9.59 10.19
C LEU A 66 7.15 -10.50 10.00
N ASP A 67 6.97 -11.82 10.10
CA ASP A 67 8.04 -12.81 9.89
C ASP A 67 8.53 -12.75 8.42
N PHE A 68 7.62 -12.59 7.46
CA PHE A 68 7.98 -12.44 6.05
C PHE A 68 8.79 -11.15 5.81
N ALA A 69 8.37 -10.02 6.35
CA ALA A 69 9.11 -8.76 6.26
C ALA A 69 10.52 -8.88 6.87
N ALA A 70 10.63 -9.55 8.03
CA ALA A 70 11.92 -9.80 8.69
C ALA A 70 12.85 -10.73 7.90
N SER A 71 12.32 -11.54 6.97
CA SER A 71 13.12 -12.41 6.11
C SER A 71 13.92 -11.67 5.02
N GLY A 72 13.70 -10.37 4.83
CA GLY A 72 14.32 -9.55 3.80
C GLY A 72 13.70 -9.71 2.41
N LYS A 73 12.68 -10.55 2.25
CA LYS A 73 11.97 -10.71 0.97
C LYS A 73 11.04 -9.50 0.71
N PRO A 74 10.86 -9.10 -0.55
CA PRO A 74 10.05 -7.93 -0.90
C PRO A 74 8.58 -8.06 -0.50
N ILE A 75 8.07 -7.02 0.17
CA ILE A 75 6.65 -6.85 0.50
C ILE A 75 6.18 -5.47 0.04
N ILE A 76 4.99 -5.41 -0.55
CA ILE A 76 4.32 -4.16 -0.90
C ILE A 76 2.92 -4.08 -0.28
N GLY A 77 2.65 -3.01 0.46
CA GLY A 77 1.31 -2.66 0.91
C GLY A 77 0.62 -1.75 -0.10
N ILE A 78 -0.64 -2.06 -0.48
CA ILE A 78 -1.44 -1.28 -1.43
C ILE A 78 -2.62 -0.65 -0.70
N CYS A 79 -2.79 0.66 -0.83
CA CYS A 79 -3.84 1.48 -0.25
C CYS A 79 -3.90 1.32 1.28
N LEU A 80 -4.95 0.74 1.85
CA LEU A 80 -5.00 0.41 3.27
C LEU A 80 -3.82 -0.48 3.67
N GLY A 81 -3.43 -1.44 2.83
CA GLY A 81 -2.24 -2.27 3.07
C GLY A 81 -0.96 -1.47 3.26
N MET A 82 -0.76 -0.35 2.53
CA MET A 82 0.34 0.57 2.81
C MET A 82 0.20 1.21 4.19
N GLN A 83 -1.01 1.66 4.54
CA GLN A 83 -1.28 2.32 5.82
C GLN A 83 -0.99 1.39 7.00
N LEU A 84 -1.33 0.11 6.88
CA LEU A 84 -1.07 -0.91 7.92
C LEU A 84 0.43 -1.12 8.20
N LEU A 85 1.33 -0.77 7.29
CA LEU A 85 2.78 -0.88 7.49
C LEU A 85 3.31 0.07 8.57
N PHE A 86 2.60 1.17 8.86
CA PHE A 86 3.02 2.19 9.82
C PHE A 86 2.77 1.78 11.27
N GLU A 87 3.25 2.60 12.22
CA GLU A 87 3.16 2.33 13.65
C GLU A 87 1.73 2.49 14.18
N SER A 88 0.96 3.45 13.64
CA SER A 88 -0.39 3.75 14.12
C SER A 88 -1.26 4.48 13.11
N SER A 89 -2.56 4.51 13.38
CA SER A 89 -3.57 5.30 12.67
C SER A 89 -4.55 5.95 13.64
N GLU A 90 -5.00 7.17 13.28
CA GLU A 90 -6.03 7.94 14.00
C GLU A 90 -7.45 7.64 13.45
N GLU A 91 -7.61 6.69 12.52
CA GLU A 91 -8.89 6.39 11.88
C GLU A 91 -9.86 5.73 12.86
N PHE A 92 -10.93 6.45 13.21
CA PHE A 92 -11.95 6.03 14.19
C PHE A 92 -11.41 5.68 15.59
N GLY A 93 -10.25 6.22 15.96
CA GLY A 93 -9.58 6.00 17.25
C GLY A 93 -8.08 5.76 17.05
N ASP A 94 -7.38 5.50 18.14
CA ASP A 94 -5.95 5.21 18.10
C ASP A 94 -5.72 3.70 17.91
N HIS A 95 -5.25 3.31 16.73
CA HIS A 95 -4.97 1.92 16.40
C HIS A 95 -3.49 1.71 16.14
N LYS A 96 -2.93 0.62 16.69
CA LYS A 96 -1.56 0.18 16.38
C LYS A 96 -1.53 -0.55 15.05
N GLY A 97 -0.54 -0.24 14.21
CA GLY A 97 -0.28 -0.92 12.96
C GLY A 97 0.78 -2.02 13.09
N LEU A 98 1.38 -2.40 11.96
CA LEU A 98 2.44 -3.40 11.89
C LEU A 98 3.80 -2.87 12.39
N GLY A 99 4.01 -1.54 12.39
CA GLY A 99 5.25 -0.92 12.87
C GLY A 99 6.48 -1.21 12.00
N LEU A 100 6.29 -1.60 10.75
CA LEU A 100 7.38 -1.91 9.82
C LEU A 100 8.06 -0.65 9.29
N ILE A 101 7.31 0.43 9.13
CA ILE A 101 7.80 1.76 8.73
C ILE A 101 7.45 2.77 9.83
N PRO A 102 8.44 3.54 10.34
CA PRO A 102 8.15 4.59 11.33
C PRO A 102 7.20 5.65 10.79
N GLY A 103 6.26 6.09 11.61
CA GLY A 103 5.28 7.10 11.26
C GLY A 103 3.85 6.70 11.57
N LYS A 104 2.92 7.52 11.16
CA LYS A 104 1.49 7.34 11.45
C LYS A 104 0.60 7.70 10.26
N VAL A 105 -0.63 7.24 10.33
CA VAL A 105 -1.70 7.55 9.36
C VAL A 105 -2.67 8.53 9.99
N ILE A 106 -2.92 9.63 9.29
CA ILE A 106 -3.79 10.74 9.75
C ILE A 106 -4.85 11.07 8.70
N ALA A 107 -5.95 11.68 9.13
CA ALA A 107 -6.94 12.26 8.24
C ALA A 107 -6.37 13.41 7.41
N PHE A 108 -6.95 13.66 6.23
CA PHE A 108 -6.67 14.91 5.52
C PHE A 108 -7.03 16.13 6.38
N ASP A 109 -6.09 17.06 6.48
CA ASP A 109 -6.27 18.33 7.19
C ASP A 109 -7.10 19.30 6.32
N LYS A 110 -8.41 19.30 6.55
CA LYS A 110 -9.35 20.13 5.80
C LYS A 110 -9.07 21.62 5.93
N SER A 111 -8.37 22.07 6.99
CA SER A 111 -8.00 23.48 7.17
C SER A 111 -6.95 23.96 6.15
N LYS A 112 -6.21 23.03 5.56
CA LYS A 112 -5.19 23.28 4.52
C LYS A 112 -5.71 23.10 3.10
N MET A 113 -7.00 22.79 2.93
CA MET A 113 -7.60 22.46 1.65
C MET A 113 -8.68 23.46 1.26
N ASN A 114 -8.76 23.79 -0.03
CA ASN A 114 -9.96 24.44 -0.55
C ASN A 114 -11.06 23.36 -0.72
N MET A 115 -12.02 23.32 0.20
CA MET A 115 -13.08 22.30 0.22
C MET A 115 -14.10 22.43 -0.92
N GLU A 116 -14.09 23.54 -1.68
CA GLU A 116 -14.89 23.67 -2.92
C GLU A 116 -14.25 22.88 -4.07
N GLU A 117 -12.92 22.82 -4.10
CA GLU A 117 -12.13 22.13 -5.14
C GLU A 117 -11.75 20.69 -4.76
N HIS A 118 -11.52 20.45 -3.45
CA HIS A 118 -11.01 19.19 -2.94
C HIS A 118 -11.98 18.55 -1.95
N LYS A 119 -12.50 17.40 -2.30
CA LYS A 119 -13.41 16.62 -1.43
C LYS A 119 -12.65 15.50 -0.72
N VAL A 120 -13.08 15.15 0.50
CA VAL A 120 -12.61 13.96 1.20
C VAL A 120 -13.75 12.95 1.23
N PRO A 121 -13.55 11.71 0.76
CA PRO A 121 -12.29 11.12 0.31
C PRO A 121 -11.71 11.73 -0.97
N HIS A 122 -10.37 11.69 -1.12
CA HIS A 122 -9.68 11.90 -2.38
C HIS A 122 -10.00 10.71 -3.29
N VAL A 123 -10.80 10.94 -4.32
CA VAL A 123 -11.23 9.93 -5.30
C VAL A 123 -10.92 10.42 -6.69
N GLY A 124 -10.15 9.65 -7.44
CA GLY A 124 -9.86 9.93 -8.84
C GLY A 124 -8.40 9.76 -9.23
N TRP A 125 -8.12 10.20 -10.44
CA TRP A 125 -6.78 10.16 -11.03
C TRP A 125 -5.97 11.36 -10.59
N ASN A 126 -4.76 11.11 -10.07
CA ASN A 126 -3.86 12.17 -9.68
C ASN A 126 -2.40 11.80 -9.98
N LYS A 127 -1.56 12.80 -10.05
CA LYS A 127 -0.15 12.67 -10.37
C LYS A 127 0.65 12.32 -9.12
N LEU A 128 1.46 11.27 -9.20
CA LEU A 128 2.44 10.94 -8.18
C LEU A 128 3.81 11.45 -8.64
N PHE A 129 4.43 12.33 -7.84
CA PHE A 129 5.78 12.83 -8.06
C PHE A 129 6.77 11.89 -7.37
N ASN A 130 7.47 11.07 -8.17
CA ASN A 130 8.37 10.04 -7.65
C ASN A 130 9.82 10.49 -7.56
N LYS A 131 10.51 9.98 -6.53
CA LYS A 131 11.97 9.93 -6.47
C LYS A 131 12.48 8.68 -7.21
N PRO A 132 13.78 8.62 -7.56
CA PRO A 132 14.37 7.37 -8.05
C PRO A 132 14.16 6.21 -7.10
N SER A 133 13.60 5.13 -7.59
CA SER A 133 13.36 3.89 -6.86
C SER A 133 13.13 2.76 -7.86
N PRO A 134 13.53 1.51 -7.57
CA PRO A 134 13.21 0.35 -8.41
C PRO A 134 11.71 0.25 -8.75
N LEU A 135 10.83 0.61 -7.79
CA LEU A 135 9.38 0.59 -8.00
C LEU A 135 8.90 1.49 -9.15
N PHE A 136 9.64 2.57 -9.45
CA PHE A 136 9.33 3.52 -10.52
C PHE A 136 10.23 3.39 -11.74
N ASN A 137 10.89 2.25 -11.90
CA ASN A 137 11.72 2.00 -13.09
C ASN A 137 10.88 2.22 -14.36
N THR A 138 11.41 2.99 -15.33
CA THR A 138 10.75 3.44 -16.57
C THR A 138 9.57 4.42 -16.41
N LEU A 139 9.21 4.79 -15.18
CA LEU A 139 8.11 5.72 -14.90
C LEU A 139 8.63 7.05 -14.37
N THR A 140 8.06 8.14 -14.88
CA THR A 140 8.33 9.50 -14.40
C THR A 140 7.00 10.19 -14.10
N ASN A 141 6.75 10.44 -12.80
CA ASN A 141 5.56 11.14 -12.32
C ASN A 141 4.24 10.60 -12.92
N PRO A 142 3.94 9.29 -12.72
CA PRO A 142 2.77 8.68 -13.33
C PRO A 142 1.46 9.21 -12.75
N TYR A 143 0.40 9.22 -13.58
CA TYR A 143 -0.98 9.37 -13.12
C TYR A 143 -1.51 8.03 -12.65
N LEU A 144 -2.14 8.03 -11.45
CA LEU A 144 -2.59 6.84 -10.74
C LEU A 144 -3.96 7.10 -10.11
N TYR A 145 -4.71 6.04 -9.85
CA TYR A 145 -6.02 6.10 -9.24
C TYR A 145 -5.96 6.03 -7.71
N PHE A 146 -6.58 7.01 -7.06
CA PHE A 146 -6.66 7.15 -5.61
C PHE A 146 -8.09 7.01 -5.12
N VAL A 147 -8.27 6.44 -3.93
CA VAL A 147 -9.51 6.46 -3.16
C VAL A 147 -9.19 6.30 -1.68
N HIS A 148 -9.04 7.42 -0.94
CA HIS A 148 -8.68 7.39 0.48
C HIS A 148 -9.06 8.69 1.20
N SER A 149 -9.31 8.57 2.52
CA SER A 149 -9.59 9.71 3.42
C SER A 149 -8.44 10.00 4.39
N PHE A 150 -7.51 9.07 4.50
CA PHE A 150 -6.34 9.13 5.38
C PHE A 150 -5.07 8.97 4.57
N HIS A 151 -3.97 9.51 5.07
CA HIS A 151 -2.65 9.39 4.44
C HIS A 151 -1.55 9.23 5.47
N ALA A 152 -0.41 8.68 5.05
CA ALA A 152 0.75 8.50 5.89
C ALA A 152 1.53 9.80 6.12
N VAL A 153 2.09 9.93 7.33
CA VAL A 153 3.12 10.91 7.70
C VAL A 153 4.32 10.16 8.24
N THR A 154 5.48 10.37 7.62
CA THR A 154 6.72 9.69 7.95
C THR A 154 7.93 10.56 7.61
N ASP A 155 9.13 10.13 8.02
CA ASP A 155 10.38 10.80 7.68
C ASP A 155 10.62 10.82 6.16
N ASN A 156 11.16 11.93 5.66
CA ASN A 156 11.42 12.12 4.23
C ASN A 156 12.35 11.06 3.61
N LYS A 157 13.18 10.39 4.42
CA LYS A 157 14.07 9.31 3.97
C LYS A 157 13.32 8.06 3.50
N TYR A 158 12.10 7.84 3.98
CA TYR A 158 11.26 6.71 3.57
C TYR A 158 10.33 7.04 2.41
N ILE A 159 10.18 8.34 2.08
CA ILE A 159 9.24 8.79 1.05
C ILE A 159 9.89 8.68 -0.33
N ILE A 160 9.32 7.85 -1.18
CA ILE A 160 9.70 7.68 -2.59
C ILE A 160 8.68 8.29 -3.57
N GLY A 161 7.52 8.75 -3.08
CA GLY A 161 6.52 9.44 -3.88
C GLY A 161 5.61 10.34 -3.06
N ARG A 162 5.27 11.50 -3.64
CA ARG A 162 4.31 12.46 -3.09
C ARG A 162 3.25 12.80 -4.12
N THR A 163 2.08 13.18 -3.64
CA THR A 163 0.97 13.63 -4.49
C THR A 163 0.41 14.91 -3.89
N HIS A 164 0.01 15.84 -4.76
CA HIS A 164 -0.64 17.08 -4.35
C HIS A 164 -2.16 16.92 -4.36
N TYR A 165 -2.79 17.21 -3.22
CA TYR A 165 -4.25 17.28 -3.10
C TYR A 165 -4.64 18.27 -2.01
N GLY A 166 -4.74 19.56 -2.39
CA GLY A 166 -4.81 20.69 -1.46
C GLY A 166 -3.47 20.99 -0.79
N TYR A 167 -2.73 19.96 -0.42
CA TYR A 167 -1.34 20.01 0.03
C TYR A 167 -0.62 18.70 -0.35
N ASP A 168 0.71 18.68 -0.23
CA ASP A 168 1.50 17.50 -0.58
C ASP A 168 1.41 16.44 0.52
N PHE A 169 1.02 15.22 0.16
CA PHE A 169 0.99 14.08 1.06
C PHE A 169 1.86 12.92 0.57
N THR A 170 2.22 12.02 1.48
CA THR A 170 3.01 10.81 1.18
C THR A 170 2.15 9.79 0.45
N SER A 171 2.51 9.44 -0.78
CA SER A 171 1.77 8.50 -1.63
C SER A 171 2.54 7.23 -1.99
N ALA A 172 3.86 7.20 -1.77
CA ALA A 172 4.65 5.98 -1.87
C ALA A 172 5.84 6.03 -0.90
N VAL A 173 6.14 4.88 -0.30
CA VAL A 173 7.23 4.74 0.68
C VAL A 173 8.07 3.50 0.42
N ASN A 174 9.32 3.54 0.89
CA ASN A 174 10.21 2.39 0.92
C ASN A 174 11.09 2.44 2.16
N LYS A 175 11.22 1.29 2.80
CA LYS A 175 12.22 1.03 3.84
C LYS A 175 12.77 -0.37 3.62
N ASP A 176 14.02 -0.47 3.21
CA ASP A 176 14.68 -1.74 2.88
C ASP A 176 13.86 -2.56 1.85
N ASN A 177 13.40 -3.76 2.22
CA ASN A 177 12.55 -4.64 1.42
C ASN A 177 11.04 -4.32 1.49
N ILE A 178 10.64 -3.29 2.23
CA ILE A 178 9.25 -2.96 2.51
C ILE A 178 8.85 -1.75 1.68
N TYR A 179 7.83 -1.91 0.84
CA TYR A 179 7.26 -0.89 -0.03
C TYR A 179 5.82 -0.61 0.36
N GLY A 180 5.41 0.64 0.21
CA GLY A 180 4.02 1.04 0.40
C GLY A 180 3.55 1.96 -0.72
N PHE A 181 2.31 1.79 -1.16
CA PHE A 181 1.75 2.48 -2.29
C PHE A 181 0.29 2.87 -2.03
N GLN A 182 0.01 4.17 -1.85
CA GLN A 182 -1.33 4.66 -1.50
C GLN A 182 -2.35 4.54 -2.63
N PRO A 183 -2.00 4.83 -3.90
CA PRO A 183 -2.92 4.59 -5.00
C PRO A 183 -3.09 3.09 -5.29
N HIS A 184 -4.03 2.78 -6.16
CA HIS A 184 -4.37 1.43 -6.60
C HIS A 184 -3.69 1.11 -7.93
N PRO A 185 -2.53 0.43 -7.97
CA PRO A 185 -1.87 0.07 -9.22
C PRO A 185 -2.76 -0.84 -10.07
N GLU A 186 -3.51 -1.75 -9.45
CA GLU A 186 -4.44 -2.67 -10.14
C GLU A 186 -5.63 -1.96 -10.83
N LYS A 187 -5.81 -0.65 -10.55
CA LYS A 187 -6.84 0.22 -11.17
C LYS A 187 -6.24 1.37 -11.98
N SER A 188 -4.92 1.38 -12.17
CA SER A 188 -4.18 2.52 -12.72
C SER A 188 -3.67 2.29 -14.14
N HIS A 189 -4.36 1.46 -14.94
CA HIS A 189 -4.01 1.15 -16.34
C HIS A 189 -2.51 0.82 -16.50
N ASP A 190 -1.88 1.24 -17.59
CA ASP A 190 -0.51 0.88 -17.93
C ASP A 190 0.51 1.33 -16.87
N ASN A 191 0.33 2.52 -16.27
CA ASN A 191 1.21 3.00 -15.20
C ASN A 191 1.17 2.08 -13.97
N GLY A 192 -0.03 1.65 -13.57
CA GLY A 192 -0.20 0.75 -12.46
C GLY A 192 0.34 -0.66 -12.74
N ILE A 193 0.10 -1.16 -13.95
CA ILE A 193 0.65 -2.43 -14.43
C ILE A 193 2.18 -2.39 -14.43
N GLN A 194 2.78 -1.28 -14.84
CA GLN A 194 4.24 -1.12 -14.81
C GLN A 194 4.79 -1.09 -13.37
N ILE A 195 4.09 -0.47 -12.40
CA ILE A 195 4.46 -0.54 -10.98
C ILE A 195 4.48 -1.99 -10.48
N LEU A 196 3.45 -2.78 -10.80
CA LEU A 196 3.40 -4.18 -10.42
C LEU A 196 4.53 -4.99 -11.07
N LYS A 197 4.82 -4.76 -12.36
CA LYS A 197 5.97 -5.39 -13.04
C LYS A 197 7.28 -5.05 -12.33
N ASN A 198 7.52 -3.78 -12.05
CA ASN A 198 8.73 -3.34 -11.37
C ASN A 198 8.88 -4.01 -9.99
N PHE A 199 7.78 -4.12 -9.24
CA PHE A 199 7.79 -4.83 -7.95
C PHE A 199 8.15 -6.32 -8.11
N MET A 200 7.77 -6.95 -9.21
CA MET A 200 8.13 -8.36 -9.48
C MET A 200 9.61 -8.54 -9.84
N GLU A 201 10.31 -7.47 -10.18
CA GLU A 201 11.75 -7.48 -10.51
C GLU A 201 12.64 -7.14 -9.29
N ILE A 202 12.06 -6.61 -8.20
CA ILE A 202 12.74 -6.38 -6.92
C ILE A 202 12.96 -7.70 -6.20
#